data_27dcc6d2d301a0c76a9739f44fe8d551
#
_entry.id   27dcc6d2d301a0c76a9739f44fe8d551
#
_cell.length_a   1.000
_cell.length_b   1.000
_cell.length_c   1.000
_cell.angle_alpha   90.00
_cell.angle_beta   90.00
_cell.angle_gamma   90.00
#
_symmetry.space_group_name_H-M   'P 1'
#
loop_
_entity.id
_entity.type
_entity.pdbx_description
1 polymer ?
#
loop_
_entity_poly.entity_id
_entity_poly.type
_entity_poly.pdbx_seq_one_letter_code
_entity_poly.pdbx_strand_id
1 'polypeptide(L)'
;MIYLTQRLDHAHPITASVTLPIDLRVKSRARVALNDGREAGLMLPRGLLLRGGDLLTTDDGSEVIEVIAAPESVSVVRCADPFLLARACYHLGNRHVPLQIMPGELRYHHDHVLDDMLRQFGLEVTFASLPFEPEAGAYTSDAHSHSHSHAHSH
;
A
#
# COMPACT_ATOMS: atom_id res chain seq x y z
N MET A 1 12.62 -8.51 -22.28
CA MET A 1 11.95 -8.04 -21.07
C MET A 1 10.73 -8.89 -20.78
N ILE A 2 10.49 -9.19 -19.53
CA ILE A 2 9.35 -9.98 -19.09
C ILE A 2 8.18 -9.03 -18.84
N TYR A 3 6.99 -9.37 -19.34
CA TYR A 3 5.80 -8.56 -19.09
C TYR A 3 4.84 -9.32 -18.20
N LEU A 4 4.48 -8.71 -17.07
CA LEU A 4 3.57 -9.28 -16.09
C LEU A 4 2.20 -8.66 -16.33
N THR A 5 1.26 -9.49 -16.77
CA THR A 5 0.00 -9.01 -17.31
C THR A 5 -1.22 -9.39 -16.49
N GLN A 6 -1.05 -10.35 -15.55
CA GLN A 6 -2.17 -10.84 -14.76
C GLN A 6 -1.76 -11.07 -13.33
N ARG A 7 -2.69 -10.85 -12.40
CA ARG A 7 -2.56 -11.29 -11.02
C ARG A 7 -3.31 -12.62 -10.88
N LEU A 8 -2.63 -13.61 -10.35
CA LEU A 8 -3.24 -14.91 -10.09
C LEU A 8 -4.04 -14.85 -8.79
N ASP A 9 -5.14 -15.60 -8.75
CA ASP A 9 -6.02 -15.62 -7.57
C ASP A 9 -5.86 -16.90 -6.75
N HIS A 10 -4.85 -17.69 -7.06
CA HIS A 10 -4.59 -18.96 -6.35
C HIS A 10 -3.10 -19.24 -6.36
N ALA A 11 -2.69 -20.19 -5.53
CA ALA A 11 -1.27 -20.52 -5.36
C ALA A 11 -0.71 -21.22 -6.60
N HIS A 12 0.53 -20.86 -6.93
CA HIS A 12 1.30 -21.48 -8.01
C HIS A 12 2.76 -21.53 -7.59
N PRO A 13 3.54 -22.44 -8.17
CA PRO A 13 4.99 -22.42 -7.95
C PRO A 13 5.58 -21.08 -8.38
N ILE A 14 6.40 -20.51 -7.53
CA ILE A 14 6.99 -19.19 -7.74
C ILE A 14 8.33 -19.35 -8.46
N THR A 15 8.56 -18.58 -9.53
CA THR A 15 9.82 -18.62 -10.26
C THR A 15 10.76 -17.50 -9.85
N ALA A 16 10.25 -16.37 -9.35
CA ALA A 16 11.07 -15.24 -8.89
C ALA A 16 10.22 -14.33 -8.02
N SER A 17 10.81 -13.23 -7.57
CA SER A 17 10.09 -12.25 -6.75
C SER A 17 10.47 -10.84 -7.15
N VAL A 18 9.62 -9.87 -6.73
CA VAL A 18 9.86 -8.45 -6.94
C VAL A 18 9.48 -7.71 -5.67
N THR A 19 10.33 -6.80 -5.22
CA THR A 19 10.12 -6.03 -3.99
C THR A 19 9.72 -4.62 -4.38
N LEU A 20 8.50 -4.22 -4.02
CA LEU A 20 7.92 -2.96 -4.49
C LEU A 20 7.35 -2.15 -3.34
N PRO A 21 7.66 -0.82 -3.30
CA PRO A 21 6.97 0.09 -2.39
C PRO A 21 5.55 0.34 -2.88
N ILE A 22 4.74 0.98 -2.01
CA ILE A 22 3.33 1.17 -2.32
C ILE A 22 3.11 1.99 -3.59
N ASP A 23 3.94 3.00 -3.84
CA ASP A 23 3.73 3.86 -5.01
C ASP A 23 3.92 3.11 -6.34
N LEU A 24 4.64 1.99 -6.35
CA LEU A 24 4.72 1.13 -7.52
C LEU A 24 3.64 0.07 -7.52
N ARG A 25 3.22 -0.39 -6.33
CA ARG A 25 2.18 -1.44 -6.24
C ARG A 25 0.81 -0.96 -6.67
N VAL A 26 0.60 0.36 -6.77
CA VAL A 26 -0.67 0.91 -7.24
C VAL A 26 -0.67 1.20 -8.74
N LYS A 27 0.46 1.06 -9.40
CA LYS A 27 0.57 1.39 -10.83
C LYS A 27 0.18 0.20 -11.70
N SER A 28 -0.57 0.48 -12.76
CA SER A 28 -0.88 -0.54 -13.75
C SER A 28 0.24 -0.70 -14.77
N ARG A 29 1.06 0.32 -14.94
CA ARG A 29 2.17 0.32 -15.89
C ARG A 29 3.42 0.82 -15.19
N ALA A 30 4.47 0.00 -15.16
CA ALA A 30 5.74 0.41 -14.59
C ALA A 30 6.84 -0.54 -15.03
N ARG A 31 8.07 -0.03 -15.10
CA ARG A 31 9.24 -0.87 -15.28
C ARG A 31 9.82 -1.14 -13.90
N VAL A 32 10.09 -2.42 -13.62
CA VAL A 32 10.59 -2.84 -12.32
C VAL A 32 11.74 -3.81 -12.49
N ALA A 33 12.56 -3.93 -11.46
CA ALA A 33 13.65 -4.92 -11.43
C ALA A 33 13.24 -6.06 -10.51
N LEU A 34 13.27 -7.28 -11.02
CA LEU A 34 13.05 -8.46 -10.19
C LEU A 34 14.23 -8.65 -9.24
N ASN A 35 13.98 -9.38 -8.16
CA ASN A 35 15.03 -9.59 -7.16
C ASN A 35 16.22 -10.42 -7.69
N ASP A 36 16.04 -11.13 -8.80
CA ASP A 36 17.13 -11.86 -9.46
C ASP A 36 17.88 -11.01 -10.48
N GLY A 37 17.57 -9.73 -10.61
CA GLY A 37 18.27 -8.81 -11.49
C GLY A 37 17.65 -8.60 -12.86
N ARG A 38 16.67 -9.41 -13.23
CA ARG A 38 16.01 -9.25 -14.53
C ARG A 38 15.06 -8.08 -14.48
N GLU A 39 14.85 -7.45 -15.65
CA GLU A 39 13.86 -6.39 -15.77
C GLU A 39 12.51 -6.95 -16.18
N ALA A 40 11.45 -6.33 -15.65
CA ALA A 40 10.09 -6.68 -15.99
C ALA A 40 9.25 -5.43 -16.18
N GLY A 41 8.20 -5.55 -16.96
CA GLY A 41 7.20 -4.49 -17.13
C GLY A 41 5.89 -4.93 -16.50
N LEU A 42 5.33 -4.09 -15.65
CA LEU A 42 3.97 -4.29 -15.17
C LEU A 42 3.02 -3.77 -16.25
N MET A 43 2.07 -4.60 -16.66
CA MET A 43 1.04 -4.26 -17.65
C MET A 43 -0.27 -4.85 -17.15
N LEU A 44 -0.75 -4.31 -16.03
CA LEU A 44 -1.88 -4.87 -15.29
C LEU A 44 -3.15 -4.05 -15.53
N PRO A 45 -4.32 -4.62 -15.26
CA PRO A 45 -5.55 -3.84 -15.29
C PRO A 45 -5.47 -2.68 -14.32
N ARG A 46 -6.13 -1.57 -14.66
CA ARG A 46 -6.20 -0.41 -13.77
C ARG A 46 -6.96 -0.74 -12.51
N GLY A 47 -6.58 -0.08 -11.44
CA GLY A 47 -7.30 -0.21 -10.16
C GLY A 47 -6.84 -1.35 -9.29
N LEU A 48 -5.84 -2.12 -9.72
CA LEU A 48 -5.28 -3.14 -8.85
C LEU A 48 -4.33 -2.50 -7.86
N LEU A 49 -4.49 -2.89 -6.60
CA LEU A 49 -3.51 -2.57 -5.56
C LEU A 49 -2.82 -3.89 -5.21
N LEU A 50 -1.54 -3.98 -5.55
CA LEU A 50 -0.78 -5.18 -5.27
C LEU A 50 -0.39 -5.23 -3.80
N ARG A 51 -0.60 -6.39 -3.19
CA ARG A 51 -0.25 -6.64 -1.80
C ARG A 51 0.93 -7.58 -1.72
N GLY A 52 1.64 -7.54 -0.61
CA GLY A 52 2.66 -8.54 -0.34
C GLY A 52 2.06 -9.93 -0.38
N GLY A 53 2.68 -10.84 -1.11
CA GLY A 53 2.18 -12.18 -1.32
C GLY A 53 1.40 -12.39 -2.60
N ASP A 54 1.00 -11.32 -3.28
CA ASP A 54 0.31 -11.46 -4.56
C ASP A 54 1.25 -12.09 -5.59
N LEU A 55 0.67 -12.86 -6.51
CA LEU A 55 1.41 -13.52 -7.58
C LEU A 55 1.03 -12.92 -8.91
N LEU A 56 2.05 -12.54 -9.68
CA LEU A 56 1.87 -12.00 -11.02
C LEU A 56 2.43 -12.99 -12.04
N THR A 57 1.85 -13.03 -13.22
CA THR A 57 2.29 -13.96 -14.25
C THR A 57 2.33 -13.30 -15.63
N THR A 58 3.08 -13.94 -16.52
CA THR A 58 3.15 -13.57 -17.92
C THR A 58 1.96 -14.17 -18.68
N ASP A 59 1.74 -13.71 -19.91
CA ASP A 59 0.62 -14.20 -20.72
C ASP A 59 0.69 -15.70 -20.95
N ASP A 60 1.90 -16.24 -21.13
CA ASP A 60 2.09 -17.66 -21.38
C ASP A 60 2.21 -18.49 -20.09
N GLY A 61 2.16 -17.83 -18.94
CA GLY A 61 2.23 -18.52 -17.66
C GLY A 61 3.62 -19.06 -17.30
N SER A 62 4.65 -18.73 -18.05
CA SER A 62 5.98 -19.32 -17.86
C SER A 62 6.69 -18.75 -16.63
N GLU A 63 6.30 -17.56 -16.17
CA GLU A 63 6.89 -16.94 -14.99
C GLU A 63 5.80 -16.63 -14.00
N VAL A 64 6.07 -16.90 -12.72
CA VAL A 64 5.18 -16.55 -11.62
C VAL A 64 6.03 -15.77 -10.61
N ILE A 65 5.70 -14.49 -10.45
CA ILE A 65 6.51 -13.55 -9.67
C ILE A 65 5.74 -13.17 -8.41
N GLU A 66 6.34 -13.44 -7.26
CA GLU A 66 5.75 -13.06 -5.99
C GLU A 66 6.06 -11.58 -5.70
N VAL A 67 5.04 -10.82 -5.32
CA VAL A 67 5.20 -9.44 -4.88
C VAL A 67 5.58 -9.43 -3.41
N ILE A 68 6.64 -8.71 -3.08
CA ILE A 68 7.07 -8.47 -1.71
C ILE A 68 6.92 -6.99 -1.44
N ALA A 69 6.20 -6.64 -0.38
CA ALA A 69 6.04 -5.24 0.00
C ALA A 69 7.39 -4.72 0.54
N ALA A 70 7.93 -3.70 -0.10
CA ALA A 70 9.22 -3.14 0.31
C ALA A 70 9.08 -2.44 1.66
N PRO A 71 10.12 -2.52 2.52
CA PRO A 71 10.13 -1.68 3.72
C PRO A 71 10.16 -0.20 3.32
N GLU A 72 9.38 0.61 4.05
CA GLU A 72 9.30 2.04 3.81
C GLU A 72 9.39 2.76 5.15
N SER A 73 9.76 4.04 5.10
CA SER A 73 9.83 4.87 6.30
C SER A 73 8.42 5.17 6.78
N VAL A 74 8.04 4.61 7.91
CA VAL A 74 6.69 4.76 8.45
C VAL A 74 6.72 5.26 9.88
N SER A 75 5.68 5.99 10.24
CA SER A 75 5.34 6.30 11.62
C SER A 75 4.43 5.19 12.11
N VAL A 76 4.71 4.67 13.31
CA VAL A 76 3.98 3.57 13.91
C VAL A 76 3.35 4.06 15.19
N VAL A 77 2.04 3.88 15.32
CA VAL A 77 1.28 4.25 16.51
C VAL A 77 0.68 2.98 17.10
N ARG A 78 1.07 2.64 18.31
CA ARG A 78 0.50 1.50 19.03
C ARG A 78 -0.20 2.00 20.26
N CYS A 79 -1.43 1.56 20.45
CA CYS A 79 -2.23 2.00 21.59
C CYS A 79 -3.28 0.97 21.92
N ALA A 80 -3.40 0.67 23.22
CA ALA A 80 -4.40 -0.30 23.68
C ALA A 80 -5.81 0.28 23.72
N ASP A 81 -5.94 1.62 23.70
CA ASP A 81 -7.25 2.27 23.81
C ASP A 81 -7.85 2.44 22.40
N PRO A 82 -8.90 1.67 22.09
CA PRO A 82 -9.49 1.75 20.75
C PRO A 82 -10.13 3.11 20.48
N PHE A 83 -10.55 3.84 21.50
CA PHE A 83 -11.13 5.16 21.30
C PHE A 83 -10.06 6.14 20.78
N LEU A 84 -8.88 6.15 21.38
CA LEU A 84 -7.80 7.01 20.91
C LEU A 84 -7.36 6.64 19.50
N LEU A 85 -7.30 5.34 19.18
CA LEU A 85 -6.98 4.92 17.82
C LEU A 85 -8.05 5.36 16.83
N ALA A 86 -9.32 5.27 17.20
CA ALA A 86 -10.40 5.72 16.32
C ALA A 86 -10.29 7.22 16.06
N ARG A 87 -9.97 8.02 17.08
CA ARG A 87 -9.77 9.45 16.90
C ARG A 87 -8.59 9.75 15.97
N ALA A 88 -7.50 9.01 16.14
CA ALA A 88 -6.35 9.16 15.26
C ALA A 88 -6.74 8.88 13.82
N CYS A 89 -7.47 7.79 13.57
CA CYS A 89 -7.95 7.45 12.22
C CYS A 89 -8.80 8.57 11.64
N TYR A 90 -9.70 9.13 12.45
CA TYR A 90 -10.57 10.20 12.00
C TYR A 90 -9.75 11.42 11.52
N HIS A 91 -8.79 11.85 12.34
CA HIS A 91 -8.01 13.04 12.01
C HIS A 91 -7.06 12.80 10.85
N LEU A 92 -6.44 11.63 10.78
CA LEU A 92 -5.59 11.29 9.64
C LEU A 92 -6.41 11.15 8.36
N GLY A 93 -7.58 10.53 8.45
CA GLY A 93 -8.48 10.39 7.31
C GLY A 93 -8.98 11.74 6.78
N ASN A 94 -9.23 12.69 7.68
CA ASN A 94 -9.61 14.03 7.27
C ASN A 94 -8.53 14.75 6.45
N ARG A 95 -7.29 14.33 6.60
CA ARG A 95 -6.17 14.88 5.83
C ARG A 95 -5.83 14.03 4.64
N HIS A 96 -6.66 13.02 4.34
CA HIS A 96 -6.47 12.11 3.21
C HIS A 96 -5.13 11.37 3.28
N VAL A 97 -4.69 11.06 4.48
CA VAL A 97 -3.43 10.34 4.70
C VAL A 97 -3.66 8.86 4.43
N PRO A 98 -2.89 8.23 3.52
CA PRO A 98 -2.95 6.78 3.39
C PRO A 98 -2.57 6.12 4.70
N LEU A 99 -3.37 5.17 5.16
CA LEU A 99 -3.28 4.64 6.51
C LEU A 99 -3.41 3.13 6.51
N GLN A 100 -2.46 2.46 7.14
CA GLN A 100 -2.56 1.04 7.41
C GLN A 100 -3.15 0.87 8.81
N ILE A 101 -4.23 0.11 8.91
CA ILE A 101 -4.98 -0.05 10.15
C ILE A 101 -4.94 -1.52 10.57
N MET A 102 -4.46 -1.76 11.79
CA MET A 102 -4.40 -3.10 12.38
C MET A 102 -4.95 -3.02 13.80
N PRO A 103 -5.38 -4.13 14.37
CA PRO A 103 -5.79 -4.11 15.77
C PRO A 103 -4.69 -3.55 16.66
N GLY A 104 -4.97 -2.43 17.32
CA GLY A 104 -4.02 -1.79 18.23
C GLY A 104 -2.86 -1.06 17.58
N GLU A 105 -2.85 -0.93 16.25
CA GLU A 105 -1.71 -0.31 15.57
C GLU A 105 -2.14 0.43 14.32
N LEU A 106 -1.53 1.59 14.08
CA LEU A 106 -1.66 2.34 12.82
C LEU A 106 -0.28 2.59 12.25
N ARG A 107 -0.20 2.64 10.93
CA ARG A 107 1.02 3.07 10.24
C ARG A 107 0.67 4.05 9.13
N TYR A 108 1.51 5.05 8.95
CA TYR A 108 1.42 5.99 7.82
C TYR A 108 2.83 6.37 7.43
N HIS A 109 3.02 6.89 6.21
CA HIS A 109 4.34 7.34 5.81
C HIS A 109 4.85 8.40 6.79
N HIS A 110 6.10 8.29 7.18
CA HIS A 110 6.67 9.16 8.21
C HIS A 110 6.48 10.63 7.84
N ASP A 111 5.92 11.39 8.80
CA ASP A 111 5.65 12.81 8.64
C ASP A 111 5.61 13.43 10.02
N HIS A 112 6.60 14.30 10.31
CA HIS A 112 6.74 14.81 11.67
C HIS A 112 5.57 15.72 12.08
N VAL A 113 4.91 16.38 11.13
CA VAL A 113 3.75 17.21 11.45
C VAL A 113 2.59 16.34 11.93
N LEU A 114 2.36 15.23 11.24
CA LEU A 114 1.32 14.28 11.65
C LEU A 114 1.71 13.61 12.97
N ASP A 115 2.97 13.26 13.13
CA ASP A 115 3.46 12.66 14.38
C ASP A 115 3.16 13.58 15.56
N ASP A 116 3.48 14.87 15.41
CA ASP A 116 3.24 15.84 16.48
C ASP A 116 1.76 16.00 16.78
N MET A 117 0.92 15.99 15.75
CA MET A 117 -0.52 16.06 15.93
C MET A 117 -1.02 14.90 16.79
N LEU A 118 -0.58 13.69 16.49
CA LEU A 118 -1.03 12.53 17.25
C LEU A 118 -0.47 12.52 18.67
N ARG A 119 0.74 13.00 18.87
CA ARG A 119 1.30 13.13 20.20
C ARG A 119 0.50 14.09 21.06
N GLN A 120 -0.08 15.13 20.47
CA GLN A 120 -0.96 16.04 21.18
C GLN A 120 -2.24 15.38 21.65
N PHE A 121 -2.66 14.30 20.99
CA PHE A 121 -3.78 13.49 21.46
C PHE A 121 -3.38 12.49 22.56
N GLY A 122 -2.12 12.46 22.93
CA GLY A 122 -1.64 11.53 23.94
C GLY A 122 -1.15 10.19 23.40
N LEU A 123 -0.94 10.11 22.09
CA LEU A 123 -0.45 8.88 21.48
C LEU A 123 1.07 8.89 21.36
N GLU A 124 1.67 7.71 21.50
CA GLU A 124 3.09 7.53 21.22
C GLU A 124 3.26 7.20 19.75
N VAL A 125 4.24 7.85 19.11
CA VAL A 125 4.55 7.63 17.71
C VAL A 125 6.02 7.31 17.61
N THR A 126 6.35 6.20 16.95
CA THR A 126 7.73 5.79 16.71
C THR A 126 8.00 5.72 15.22
N PHE A 127 9.27 5.80 14.86
CA PHE A 127 9.72 5.67 13.48
C PHE A 127 10.20 4.24 13.23
N ALA A 128 9.87 3.68 12.07
CA ALA A 128 10.34 2.35 11.69
C ALA A 128 10.45 2.22 10.18
N SER A 129 11.24 1.24 9.74
CA SER A 129 11.29 0.85 8.34
C SER A 129 10.57 -0.49 8.24
N LEU A 130 9.37 -0.47 7.67
CA LEU A 130 8.48 -1.62 7.65
C LEU A 130 7.70 -1.64 6.34
N PRO A 131 7.25 -2.81 5.89
CA PRO A 131 6.31 -2.88 4.78
C PRO A 131 5.08 -2.02 5.07
N PHE A 132 4.59 -1.32 4.05
CA PHE A 132 3.45 -0.44 4.19
C PHE A 132 2.29 -0.96 3.34
N GLU A 133 1.19 -1.32 4.01
CA GLU A 133 0.01 -1.90 3.37
C GLU A 133 -1.23 -1.08 3.76
N PRO A 134 -1.39 0.11 3.18
CA PRO A 134 -2.48 1.00 3.56
C PRO A 134 -3.83 0.52 3.05
N GLU A 135 -4.89 1.11 3.59
CA GLU A 135 -6.25 0.83 3.15
C GLU A 135 -6.40 1.14 1.67
N ALA A 136 -7.11 0.27 0.97
CA ALA A 136 -7.23 0.34 -0.48
C ALA A 136 -7.92 1.61 -0.95
N GLY A 137 -8.86 2.12 -0.16
CA GLY A 137 -9.63 3.30 -0.54
C GLY A 137 -8.80 4.53 -0.84
N ALA A 138 -7.61 4.62 -0.24
CA ALA A 138 -6.72 5.75 -0.49
C ALA A 138 -6.20 5.77 -1.92
N TYR A 139 -6.21 4.63 -2.62
CA TYR A 139 -5.59 4.49 -3.94
C TYR A 139 -6.55 4.06 -5.03
N THR A 140 -7.70 3.52 -4.67
CA THR A 140 -8.69 3.05 -5.65
C THR A 140 -9.78 4.06 -5.88
N SER A 141 -9.78 5.16 -5.13
CA SER A 141 -10.85 6.13 -5.17
C SER A 141 -10.78 7.08 -6.35
N ASP A 142 -9.70 7.05 -7.14
CA ASP A 142 -9.58 7.97 -8.27
C ASP A 142 -10.78 7.88 -9.19
N ALA A 143 -11.20 6.66 -9.50
CA ALA A 143 -12.34 6.47 -10.36
C ALA A 143 -13.62 6.97 -9.70
N HIS A 144 -13.64 7.01 -8.37
CA HIS A 144 -14.83 7.43 -7.65
C HIS A 144 -14.82 8.91 -7.36
N SER A 145 -13.66 9.51 -7.20
CA SER A 145 -13.58 10.91 -6.84
C SER A 145 -14.23 11.79 -7.90
N HIS A 146 -14.20 11.36 -9.15
CA HIS A 146 -14.81 12.13 -10.20
C HIS A 146 -16.32 12.16 -10.08
N SER A 147 -16.91 11.09 -9.57
CA SER A 147 -18.35 11.01 -9.54
C SER A 147 -18.94 11.77 -8.38
N HIS A 148 -18.16 12.04 -7.34
CA HIS A 148 -18.75 12.73 -6.19
C HIS A 148 -18.00 13.94 -5.79
N SER A 149 -17.18 14.41 -6.69
CA SER A 149 -16.41 15.59 -6.36
C SER A 149 -17.30 16.70 -6.06
N HIS A 150 -18.49 16.53 -6.34
CA HIS A 150 -19.33 17.40 -5.94
C HIS A 150 -19.92 17.13 -4.80
N ALA A 151 -19.76 16.29 -4.62
CA ALA A 151 -20.39 16.13 -3.59
C ALA A 151 -19.83 16.59 -2.48
N HIS A 152 -19.60 16.89 -2.17
CA HIS A 152 -19.31 17.09 -1.06
C HIS A 152 -19.22 18.09 -0.60
N SER A 153 -19.29 18.23 -0.82
CA SER A 153 -19.27 19.01 -0.38
C SER A 153 -19.85 19.09 0.70
N HIS A 154 -20.05 18.74 1.16
CA HIS A 154 -20.63 18.76 2.16
C HIS A 154 -20.23 19.14 2.96
#